data_5ee2a5e32575a037d1ca0118b2c3c922
#
_entry.id   5ee2a5e32575a037d1ca0118b2c3c922
#
_cell.length_a   1.000
_cell.length_b   1.000
_cell.length_c   1.000
_cell.angle_alpha   90.00
_cell.angle_beta   90.00
_cell.angle_gamma   90.00
#
_symmetry.space_group_name_H-M   'P 1'
#
loop_
_entity.id
_entity.type
_entity.pdbx_description
1 polymer ?
#
loop_
_entity_poly.entity_id
_entity_poly.type
_entity_poly.pdbx_seq_one_letter_code
_entity_poly.pdbx_strand_id
1 'polypeptide(L)'
;MLRATRKRRTKRNEVGNSLWAGVDETWECPACGRSKNQILRRVDGVMKGGLHRHHDHSVDDPDRYTDKVKFEEVLICDQCNHADGLIKSKYPGIIPDTFSFEPKHIKEFVKARPNRPHNINFIKALELYFSLIDISYDTFKKIWREKKDENVGEFVIHSTYKRLITNGTKPSTFFH
;
A
#
# COMPACT_ATOMS: atom_id res chain seq x y z
N MET A 1 41.95 -15.18 27.54
CA MET A 1 40.88 -15.00 26.54
C MET A 1 39.67 -14.41 27.20
N LEU A 2 39.44 -13.12 27.06
CA LEU A 2 38.30 -12.40 27.63
C LEU A 2 37.12 -12.47 26.67
N ARG A 3 36.04 -13.17 27.08
CA ARG A 3 34.78 -13.21 26.33
C ARG A 3 34.09 -11.86 26.47
N ALA A 4 33.99 -11.12 25.37
CA ALA A 4 33.20 -9.89 25.28
C ALA A 4 31.72 -10.23 25.52
N THR A 5 31.16 -9.82 26.63
CA THR A 5 29.73 -9.86 26.92
C THR A 5 29.00 -8.85 26.00
N ARG A 6 28.31 -9.42 24.98
CA ARG A 6 27.43 -8.68 24.08
C ARG A 6 26.31 -8.04 24.91
N LYS A 7 26.40 -6.73 25.24
CA LYS A 7 25.32 -5.97 25.90
C LYS A 7 24.04 -6.19 25.09
N ARG A 8 23.04 -6.87 25.68
CA ARG A 8 21.68 -6.91 25.17
C ARG A 8 21.17 -5.49 25.11
N ARG A 9 21.06 -4.96 23.90
CA ARG A 9 20.39 -3.70 23.61
C ARG A 9 18.94 -3.86 24.05
N THR A 10 18.55 -3.28 25.18
CA THR A 10 17.16 -3.19 25.62
C THR A 10 16.36 -2.58 24.48
N LYS A 11 15.43 -3.34 23.90
CA LYS A 11 14.51 -2.82 22.89
C LYS A 11 13.74 -1.68 23.55
N ARG A 12 14.07 -0.43 23.22
CA ARG A 12 13.29 0.74 23.61
C ARG A 12 11.86 0.51 23.14
N ASN A 13 10.89 0.77 24.01
CA ASN A 13 9.48 0.85 23.63
C ASN A 13 9.36 1.98 22.62
N GLU A 14 9.29 1.66 21.33
CA GLU A 14 9.11 2.60 20.25
C GLU A 14 7.63 2.94 20.13
N VAL A 15 7.12 3.64 21.14
CA VAL A 15 5.77 4.21 21.07
C VAL A 15 5.88 5.58 20.43
N GLY A 16 5.42 5.65 19.20
CA GLY A 16 5.37 6.90 18.44
C GLY A 16 6.73 7.32 17.84
N ASN A 17 6.66 8.14 16.86
CA ASN A 17 7.78 8.88 16.28
C ASN A 17 7.53 10.40 16.48
N SER A 18 8.42 11.24 15.98
CA SER A 18 8.25 12.71 16.07
C SER A 18 6.94 13.19 15.44
N LEU A 19 6.48 12.54 14.37
CA LEU A 19 5.19 12.83 13.73
C LEU A 19 4.01 12.51 14.64
N TRP A 20 4.10 11.45 15.44
CA TRP A 20 3.12 11.10 16.46
C TRP A 20 2.91 12.22 17.49
N ALA A 21 4.00 12.81 17.96
CA ALA A 21 3.94 13.92 18.91
C ALA A 21 3.35 15.19 18.29
N GLY A 22 3.48 15.36 16.98
CA GLY A 22 3.03 16.54 16.24
C GLY A 22 1.53 16.57 15.90
N VAL A 23 0.79 15.47 16.12
CA VAL A 23 -0.65 15.45 15.88
C VAL A 23 -1.43 15.43 17.19
N ASP A 24 -2.62 16.02 17.19
CA ASP A 24 -3.49 16.07 18.37
C ASP A 24 -4.18 14.72 18.66
N GLU A 25 -4.90 14.63 19.77
CA GLU A 25 -5.54 13.41 20.22
C GLU A 25 -6.76 13.02 19.36
N THR A 26 -7.31 13.97 18.60
CA THR A 26 -8.47 13.74 17.72
C THR A 26 -8.05 13.23 16.34
N TRP A 27 -6.75 13.17 16.07
CA TRP A 27 -6.26 12.67 14.79
C TRP A 27 -6.72 11.24 14.52
N GLU A 28 -7.22 11.03 13.31
CA GLU A 28 -7.57 9.74 12.76
C GLU A 28 -6.81 9.48 11.45
N CYS A 29 -6.41 8.24 11.25
CA CYS A 29 -5.75 7.84 10.02
C CYS A 29 -6.72 7.95 8.83
N PRO A 30 -6.45 8.79 7.83
CA PRO A 30 -7.37 8.97 6.70
C PRO A 30 -7.54 7.72 5.84
N ALA A 31 -6.58 6.78 5.93
CA ALA A 31 -6.65 5.52 5.20
C ALA A 31 -7.45 4.43 5.91
N CYS A 32 -7.45 4.34 7.25
CA CYS A 32 -8.14 3.26 7.95
C CYS A 32 -9.12 3.71 9.04
N GLY A 33 -9.24 5.01 9.30
CA GLY A 33 -10.16 5.60 10.28
C GLY A 33 -9.80 5.30 11.74
N ARG A 34 -8.63 4.74 12.05
CA ARG A 34 -8.22 4.49 13.44
C ARG A 34 -7.64 5.75 14.07
N SER A 35 -8.05 6.00 15.31
CA SER A 35 -7.48 7.07 16.11
C SER A 35 -6.04 6.77 16.52
N LYS A 36 -5.35 7.79 17.00
CA LYS A 36 -3.98 7.75 17.52
C LYS A 36 -3.77 6.58 18.48
N ASN A 37 -4.67 6.36 19.42
CA ASN A 37 -4.58 5.26 20.39
C ASN A 37 -4.90 3.88 19.79
N GLN A 38 -5.76 3.81 18.78
CA GLN A 38 -6.17 2.57 18.13
C GLN A 38 -5.12 2.01 17.17
N ILE A 39 -4.17 2.81 16.71
CA ILE A 39 -3.08 2.32 15.86
C ILE A 39 -1.97 1.65 16.66
N LEU A 40 -1.90 1.87 17.98
CA LEU A 40 -0.95 1.19 18.86
C LEU A 40 -1.23 -0.30 18.93
N ARG A 41 -0.19 -1.11 18.84
CA ARG A 41 -0.28 -2.56 18.95
C ARG A 41 0.93 -3.16 19.64
N ARG A 42 0.75 -4.31 20.26
CA ARG A 42 1.86 -5.08 20.83
C ARG A 42 2.42 -6.03 19.77
N VAL A 43 3.73 -5.95 19.52
CA VAL A 43 4.46 -6.83 18.62
C VAL A 43 5.68 -7.34 19.38
N ASP A 44 5.79 -8.65 19.57
CA ASP A 44 6.87 -9.29 20.35
C ASP A 44 7.06 -8.68 21.75
N GLY A 45 5.95 -8.39 22.43
CA GLY A 45 5.95 -7.77 23.76
C GLY A 45 6.21 -6.27 23.80
N VAL A 46 6.52 -5.64 22.68
CA VAL A 46 6.83 -4.20 22.57
C VAL A 46 5.64 -3.48 21.97
N MET A 47 5.27 -2.32 22.55
CA MET A 47 4.27 -1.44 21.94
C MET A 47 4.88 -0.77 20.71
N LYS A 48 4.17 -0.89 19.59
CA LYS A 48 4.53 -0.27 18.31
C LYS A 48 3.35 0.51 17.76
N GLY A 49 3.65 1.59 17.08
CA GLY A 49 2.74 2.46 16.37
C GLY A 49 3.47 3.73 15.97
N GLY A 50 3.13 4.30 14.85
CA GLY A 50 3.75 5.50 14.35
C GLY A 50 2.97 6.07 13.18
N LEU A 51 3.37 7.26 12.74
CA LEU A 51 2.83 7.94 11.58
C LEU A 51 3.90 8.03 10.50
N HIS A 52 3.47 8.01 9.27
CA HIS A 52 4.31 8.18 8.10
C HIS A 52 3.74 9.27 7.20
N ARG A 53 4.62 10.05 6.60
CA ARG A 53 4.30 10.93 5.49
C ARG A 53 4.15 10.05 4.25
N HIS A 54 2.91 9.92 3.80
CA HIS A 54 2.57 9.13 2.61
C HIS A 54 2.35 10.09 1.45
N HIS A 55 3.03 9.85 0.36
CA HIS A 55 3.00 10.70 -0.82
C HIS A 55 2.99 9.87 -2.11
N ASP A 56 2.76 10.51 -3.21
CA ASP A 56 2.83 9.89 -4.53
C ASP A 56 4.30 9.69 -4.92
N HIS A 57 4.79 8.46 -4.80
CA HIS A 57 6.17 8.10 -5.18
C HIS A 57 6.47 8.28 -6.66
N SER A 58 5.46 8.51 -7.49
CA SER A 58 5.68 8.77 -8.91
C SER A 58 6.36 10.11 -9.16
N VAL A 59 6.36 11.03 -8.21
CA VAL A 59 7.10 12.29 -8.28
C VAL A 59 8.59 12.13 -7.99
N ASP A 60 8.99 11.00 -7.39
CA ASP A 60 10.38 10.68 -7.08
C ASP A 60 11.13 10.09 -8.30
N ASP A 61 10.40 9.81 -9.40
CA ASP A 61 10.97 9.25 -10.63
C ASP A 61 11.50 10.37 -11.52
N PRO A 62 12.84 10.50 -11.69
CA PRO A 62 13.44 11.57 -12.48
C PRO A 62 13.12 11.48 -13.99
N ASP A 63 12.74 10.30 -14.48
CA ASP A 63 12.40 10.06 -15.88
C ASP A 63 10.91 10.34 -16.18
N ARG A 64 10.15 10.70 -15.17
CA ARG A 64 8.73 10.94 -15.32
C ARG A 64 8.41 12.37 -15.71
N TYR A 65 7.89 12.54 -16.89
CA TYR A 65 7.51 13.81 -17.51
C TYR A 65 6.10 14.30 -17.08
N THR A 66 5.64 14.05 -15.85
CA THR A 66 4.32 14.54 -15.41
C THR A 66 4.45 15.42 -14.19
N ASP A 67 4.18 16.71 -14.35
CA ASP A 67 4.10 17.72 -13.28
C ASP A 67 2.88 17.53 -12.34
N LYS A 68 2.09 16.48 -12.55
CA LYS A 68 0.86 16.27 -11.77
C LYS A 68 1.08 15.21 -10.70
N VAL A 69 1.17 15.67 -9.46
CA VAL A 69 1.03 14.86 -8.26
C VAL A 69 -0.39 14.29 -8.24
N LYS A 70 -0.54 12.98 -8.04
CA LYS A 70 -1.86 12.33 -7.95
C LYS A 70 -2.61 12.70 -6.68
N PHE A 71 -1.87 12.87 -5.58
CA PHE A 71 -2.40 13.30 -4.30
C PHE A 71 -1.32 13.98 -3.47
N GLU A 72 -1.72 14.91 -2.61
CA GLU A 72 -0.84 15.61 -1.70
C GLU A 72 -0.31 14.71 -0.59
N GLU A 73 0.88 15.04 -0.03
CA GLU A 73 1.44 14.34 1.11
C GLU A 73 0.47 14.38 2.30
N VAL A 74 0.25 13.23 2.92
CA VAL A 74 -0.66 13.07 4.04
C VAL A 74 -0.09 12.16 5.11
N LEU A 75 -0.39 12.44 6.38
CA LEU A 75 -0.02 11.56 7.49
C LEU A 75 -0.97 10.38 7.58
N ILE A 76 -0.43 9.17 7.47
CA ILE A 76 -1.15 7.92 7.71
C ILE A 76 -0.45 7.07 8.77
N CYS A 77 -1.13 6.07 9.32
CA CYS A 77 -0.50 5.17 10.28
C CYS A 77 0.53 4.24 9.61
N ASP A 78 1.51 3.79 10.39
CA ASP A 78 2.58 2.87 9.96
C ASP A 78 2.06 1.63 9.24
N GLN A 79 0.92 1.09 9.66
CA GLN A 79 0.35 -0.12 9.06
C GLN A 79 -0.28 0.14 7.69
N CYS A 80 -0.89 1.31 7.47
CA CYS A 80 -1.40 1.68 6.16
C CYS A 80 -0.27 1.94 5.17
N ASN A 81 0.78 2.64 5.60
CA ASN A 81 1.97 2.82 4.78
C ASN A 81 2.65 1.48 4.45
N HIS A 82 2.75 0.59 5.44
CA HIS A 82 3.29 -0.76 5.24
C HIS A 82 2.40 -1.61 4.31
N ALA A 83 1.07 -1.46 4.37
CA ALA A 83 0.15 -2.17 3.47
C ALA A 83 0.41 -1.81 2.01
N ASP A 84 0.62 -0.52 1.69
CA ASP A 84 1.00 -0.06 0.35
C ASP A 84 2.30 -0.76 -0.13
N GLY A 85 3.34 -0.77 0.69
CA GLY A 85 4.60 -1.47 0.37
C GLY A 85 4.45 -2.98 0.21
N LEU A 86 3.62 -3.63 1.05
CA LEU A 86 3.38 -5.08 0.96
C LEU A 86 2.68 -5.48 -0.34
N ILE A 87 1.76 -4.66 -0.85
CA ILE A 87 1.08 -4.91 -2.12
C ILE A 87 2.11 -4.90 -3.27
N LYS A 88 3.00 -3.92 -3.31
CA LYS A 88 4.09 -3.84 -4.31
C LYS A 88 5.01 -5.06 -4.23
N SER A 89 5.42 -5.42 -3.02
CA SER A 89 6.27 -6.60 -2.79
C SER A 89 5.57 -7.92 -3.14
N LYS A 90 4.24 -7.98 -3.05
CA LYS A 90 3.46 -9.17 -3.42
C LYS A 90 3.32 -9.33 -4.93
N TYR A 91 3.31 -8.22 -5.66
CA TYR A 91 3.11 -8.18 -7.11
C TYR A 91 4.27 -7.46 -7.82
N PRO A 92 5.51 -7.96 -7.67
CA PRO A 92 6.68 -7.34 -8.29
C PRO A 92 6.55 -7.34 -9.82
N GLY A 93 6.92 -6.23 -10.46
CA GLY A 93 6.83 -6.07 -11.90
C GLY A 93 5.40 -5.94 -12.47
N ILE A 94 4.36 -6.04 -11.60
CA ILE A 94 2.98 -5.69 -11.96
C ILE A 94 2.66 -4.31 -11.41
N ILE A 95 2.91 -4.09 -10.12
CA ILE A 95 2.74 -2.79 -9.48
C ILE A 95 4.13 -2.18 -9.28
N PRO A 96 4.45 -1.08 -9.98
CA PRO A 96 5.76 -0.43 -9.86
C PRO A 96 5.99 0.12 -8.45
N ASP A 97 7.24 0.14 -8.00
CA ASP A 97 7.61 0.75 -6.71
C ASP A 97 7.28 2.25 -6.66
N THR A 98 7.29 2.91 -7.82
CA THR A 98 6.89 4.32 -7.99
C THR A 98 5.38 4.56 -7.93
N PHE A 99 4.54 3.51 -7.90
CA PHE A 99 3.10 3.66 -7.71
C PHE A 99 2.79 3.82 -6.22
N SER A 100 1.82 4.67 -5.88
CA SER A 100 1.29 4.78 -4.50
C SER A 100 -0.22 4.79 -4.54
N PHE A 101 -0.84 4.01 -3.64
CA PHE A 101 -2.29 4.08 -3.42
C PHE A 101 -2.62 5.31 -2.58
N GLU A 102 -3.57 6.13 -3.01
CA GLU A 102 -4.13 7.18 -2.15
C GLU A 102 -4.73 6.59 -0.86
N PRO A 103 -4.83 7.36 0.23
CA PRO A 103 -5.46 6.89 1.47
C PRO A 103 -6.85 6.31 1.30
N LYS A 104 -7.68 6.90 0.45
CA LYS A 104 -9.02 6.39 0.13
C LYS A 104 -8.99 5.00 -0.51
N HIS A 105 -7.97 4.73 -1.34
CA HIS A 105 -7.78 3.43 -1.98
C HIS A 105 -7.29 2.38 -0.99
N ILE A 106 -6.36 2.74 -0.09
CA ILE A 106 -5.89 1.85 0.98
C ILE A 106 -7.07 1.39 1.85
N LYS A 107 -8.02 2.27 2.13
CA LYS A 107 -9.24 1.97 2.88
C LYS A 107 -10.06 0.83 2.27
N GLU A 108 -10.02 0.67 0.96
CA GLU A 108 -10.82 -0.33 0.26
C GLU A 108 -10.32 -1.77 0.45
N PHE A 109 -9.00 -1.95 0.56
CA PHE A 109 -8.39 -3.28 0.68
C PHE A 109 -7.83 -3.60 2.07
N VAL A 110 -7.85 -2.63 2.99
CA VAL A 110 -7.41 -2.81 4.38
C VAL A 110 -8.62 -2.93 5.31
N LYS A 111 -8.70 -4.02 6.06
CA LYS A 111 -9.63 -4.17 7.17
C LYS A 111 -8.93 -3.90 8.49
N ALA A 112 -9.17 -2.71 9.05
CA ALA A 112 -8.58 -2.26 10.30
C ALA A 112 -9.40 -2.72 11.51
N ARG A 113 -8.71 -2.99 12.63
CA ARG A 113 -9.30 -3.19 13.96
C ARG A 113 -8.45 -2.44 14.99
N PRO A 114 -9.05 -1.90 16.05
CA PRO A 114 -8.30 -1.25 17.11
C PRO A 114 -7.22 -2.16 17.69
N ASN A 115 -6.01 -1.63 17.83
CA ASN A 115 -4.86 -2.26 18.48
C ASN A 115 -4.45 -3.63 17.88
N ARG A 116 -4.79 -3.89 16.62
CA ARG A 116 -4.48 -5.13 15.90
C ARG A 116 -3.76 -4.86 14.58
N PRO A 117 -3.03 -5.83 14.05
CA PRO A 117 -2.53 -5.77 12.68
C PRO A 117 -3.67 -5.64 11.68
N HIS A 118 -3.40 -4.97 10.56
CA HIS A 118 -4.32 -4.93 9.44
C HIS A 118 -4.48 -6.30 8.80
N ASN A 119 -5.71 -6.61 8.39
CA ASN A 119 -5.96 -7.65 7.42
C ASN A 119 -6.00 -7.01 6.03
N ILE A 120 -5.14 -7.45 5.13
CA ILE A 120 -4.96 -6.88 3.79
C ILE A 120 -5.56 -7.83 2.77
N ASN A 121 -6.50 -7.33 1.97
CA ASN A 121 -7.03 -8.05 0.84
C ASN A 121 -6.18 -7.76 -0.40
N PHE A 122 -5.17 -8.61 -0.64
CA PHE A 122 -4.22 -8.46 -1.75
C PHE A 122 -4.90 -8.51 -3.12
N ILE A 123 -5.94 -9.36 -3.27
CA ILE A 123 -6.69 -9.49 -4.52
C ILE A 123 -7.42 -8.18 -4.82
N LYS A 124 -8.14 -7.65 -3.83
CA LYS A 124 -8.84 -6.38 -4.00
C LYS A 124 -7.90 -5.21 -4.30
N ALA A 125 -6.71 -5.19 -3.70
CA ALA A 125 -5.70 -4.19 -4.00
C ALA A 125 -5.22 -4.27 -5.46
N LEU A 126 -4.99 -5.48 -5.97
CA LEU A 126 -4.62 -5.70 -7.37
C LEU A 126 -5.75 -5.30 -8.34
N GLU A 127 -6.99 -5.67 -8.04
CA GLU A 127 -8.17 -5.24 -8.80
C GLU A 127 -8.27 -3.71 -8.87
N LEU A 128 -8.09 -3.06 -7.73
CA LEU A 128 -8.11 -1.61 -7.63
C LEU A 128 -6.98 -0.97 -8.41
N TYR A 129 -5.75 -1.50 -8.33
CA TYR A 129 -4.63 -1.03 -9.13
C TYR A 129 -4.97 -1.02 -10.62
N PHE A 130 -5.49 -2.14 -11.16
CA PHE A 130 -5.87 -2.21 -12.56
C PHE A 130 -7.03 -1.27 -12.94
N SER A 131 -7.89 -0.91 -11.99
CA SER A 131 -8.95 0.09 -12.24
C SER A 131 -8.44 1.52 -12.24
N LEU A 132 -7.30 1.78 -11.60
CA LEU A 132 -6.70 3.11 -11.49
C LEU A 132 -5.72 3.43 -12.63
N ILE A 133 -5.16 2.39 -13.25
CA ILE A 133 -4.31 2.53 -14.43
C ILE A 133 -5.17 2.24 -15.66
N ASP A 134 -5.30 3.22 -16.54
CA ASP A 134 -6.01 3.04 -17.83
C ASP A 134 -5.11 2.23 -18.78
N ILE A 135 -5.10 0.89 -18.59
CA ILE A 135 -4.35 0.00 -19.45
C ILE A 135 -5.24 -0.61 -20.54
N SER A 136 -4.70 -0.69 -21.76
CA SER A 136 -5.35 -1.43 -22.81
C SER A 136 -5.39 -2.93 -22.51
N TYR A 137 -6.39 -3.61 -23.07
CA TYR A 137 -6.49 -5.08 -22.96
C TYR A 137 -5.24 -5.83 -23.44
N ASP A 138 -4.60 -5.30 -24.46
CA ASP A 138 -3.39 -5.93 -25.02
C ASP A 138 -2.17 -5.76 -24.08
N THR A 139 -2.06 -4.61 -23.42
CA THR A 139 -1.06 -4.39 -22.37
C THR A 139 -1.29 -5.32 -21.18
N PHE A 140 -2.55 -5.48 -20.76
CA PHE A 140 -2.92 -6.43 -19.72
C PHE A 140 -2.56 -7.88 -20.11
N LYS A 141 -2.88 -8.31 -21.33
CA LYS A 141 -2.49 -9.64 -21.84
C LYS A 141 -0.99 -9.85 -21.90
N LYS A 142 -0.23 -8.81 -22.25
CA LYS A 142 1.23 -8.87 -22.27
C LYS A 142 1.78 -9.09 -20.88
N ILE A 143 1.40 -8.26 -19.91
CA ILE A 143 1.78 -8.40 -18.49
C ILE A 143 1.41 -9.80 -17.98
N TRP A 144 0.22 -10.26 -18.32
CA TRP A 144 -0.25 -11.61 -17.97
C TRP A 144 0.64 -12.73 -18.49
N ARG A 145 0.98 -12.72 -19.78
CA ARG A 145 1.82 -13.76 -20.38
C ARG A 145 3.22 -13.78 -19.78
N GLU A 146 3.77 -12.62 -19.51
CA GLU A 146 5.11 -12.48 -18.92
C GLU A 146 5.16 -12.93 -17.45
N LYS A 147 4.03 -12.86 -16.73
CA LYS A 147 3.94 -13.16 -15.30
C LYS A 147 3.21 -14.46 -14.95
N LYS A 148 2.75 -15.21 -15.95
CA LYS A 148 2.02 -16.47 -15.76
C LYS A 148 2.79 -17.49 -14.91
N ASP A 149 4.11 -17.51 -15.02
CA ASP A 149 4.98 -18.45 -14.33
C ASP A 149 5.29 -18.03 -12.86
N GLU A 150 4.92 -16.82 -12.45
CA GLU A 150 5.23 -16.29 -11.12
C GLU A 150 4.13 -16.52 -10.05
N ASN A 151 3.24 -17.51 -10.21
CA ASN A 151 2.19 -17.86 -9.22
C ASN A 151 1.15 -16.75 -8.92
N VAL A 152 0.98 -15.79 -9.78
CA VAL A 152 -0.20 -14.92 -9.73
C VAL A 152 -1.36 -15.70 -10.35
N GLY A 153 -2.22 -16.26 -9.50
CA GLY A 153 -3.23 -17.22 -9.91
C GLY A 153 -4.07 -16.75 -11.10
N GLU A 154 -4.12 -17.58 -12.14
CA GLU A 154 -4.85 -17.36 -13.41
C GLU A 154 -6.30 -16.91 -13.18
N PHE A 155 -6.91 -17.41 -12.11
CA PHE A 155 -8.27 -17.09 -11.71
C PHE A 155 -8.46 -15.61 -11.30
N VAL A 156 -7.50 -15.02 -10.61
CA VAL A 156 -7.61 -13.65 -10.08
C VAL A 156 -7.63 -12.62 -11.21
N ILE A 157 -6.76 -12.81 -12.17
CA ILE A 157 -6.59 -11.85 -13.26
C ILE A 157 -7.75 -11.96 -14.26
N HIS A 158 -8.21 -13.18 -14.55
CA HIS A 158 -9.35 -13.39 -15.44
C HIS A 158 -10.67 -12.86 -14.85
N SER A 159 -10.91 -13.07 -13.55
CA SER A 159 -12.09 -12.55 -12.86
C SER A 159 -12.09 -11.04 -12.76
N THR A 160 -10.92 -10.44 -12.47
CA THR A 160 -10.72 -8.99 -12.43
C THR A 160 -11.01 -8.36 -13.79
N TYR A 161 -10.45 -8.92 -14.84
CA TYR A 161 -10.66 -8.44 -16.21
C TYR A 161 -12.12 -8.57 -16.64
N LYS A 162 -12.77 -9.71 -16.37
CA LYS A 162 -14.20 -9.92 -16.68
C LYS A 162 -15.08 -8.89 -15.95
N ARG A 163 -14.74 -8.53 -14.71
CA ARG A 163 -15.44 -7.50 -13.93
C ARG A 163 -15.24 -6.09 -14.52
N LEU A 164 -14.04 -5.75 -14.98
CA LEU A 164 -13.74 -4.47 -15.62
C LEU A 164 -14.57 -4.28 -16.90
N ILE A 165 -14.70 -5.32 -17.73
CA ILE A 165 -15.53 -5.28 -18.94
C ILE A 165 -17.03 -5.19 -18.60
N THR A 166 -17.52 -5.96 -17.61
CA THR A 166 -18.95 -5.98 -17.26
C THR A 166 -19.41 -4.70 -16.56
N ASN A 167 -18.51 -3.97 -15.89
CA ASN A 167 -18.84 -2.70 -15.21
C ASN A 167 -18.83 -1.48 -16.17
N GLY A 168 -18.77 -1.71 -17.47
CA GLY A 168 -19.00 -0.64 -18.46
C GLY A 168 -17.84 0.29 -18.69
N THR A 169 -16.64 -0.02 -18.20
CA THR A 169 -15.42 0.64 -18.65
C THR A 169 -15.16 0.19 -20.10
N LYS A 170 -15.79 0.87 -21.04
CA LYS A 170 -15.50 0.62 -22.47
C LYS A 170 -14.02 0.90 -22.68
N PRO A 171 -13.28 -0.04 -23.32
CA PRO A 171 -11.95 0.28 -23.81
C PRO A 171 -12.06 1.52 -24.68
N SER A 172 -11.33 2.57 -24.36
CA SER A 172 -11.28 3.73 -25.21
C SER A 172 -10.74 3.29 -26.56
N THR A 173 -11.62 3.20 -27.56
CA THR A 173 -11.24 3.03 -28.94
C THR A 173 -10.67 4.35 -29.43
N PHE A 174 -9.41 4.58 -29.19
CA PHE A 174 -8.65 5.57 -29.96
C PHE A 174 -7.88 4.82 -31.05
N PHE A 175 -8.57 4.61 -32.15
CA PHE A 175 -7.93 4.51 -33.45
C PHE A 175 -7.83 5.95 -34.00
N HIS A 176 -6.59 6.45 -34.09
CA HIS A 176 -6.14 7.25 -35.22
C HIS A 176 -4.62 7.15 -35.30
#